data_322b18808d85b680f33ff6ddd41efd4e
#
_entry.id   322b18808d85b680f33ff6ddd41efd4e
#
_cell.length_a   1.000
_cell.length_b   1.000
_cell.length_c   1.000
_cell.angle_alpha   90.00
_cell.angle_beta   90.00
_cell.angle_gamma   90.00
#
_symmetry.space_group_name_H-M   'P 1'
#
loop_
_entity.id
_entity.type
_entity.pdbx_description
1 polymer ?
#
loop_
_entity_poly.entity_id
_entity_poly.type
_entity_poly.pdbx_seq_one_letter_code
_entity_poly.pdbx_strand_id
1 'polypeptide(L)'
;MARDTVRAKSKPQARSNGRQASARGGFWRFVRQLIAVVVILALVVPPVSVVVYRFVPPPITILMITRLIQGHGMDYQWRSLRDMSPSLPAAAVASEDSLFCSNHGFDFDAIEKAMKNNERRPNRIRGGSTISQQTAKNVFLWPGRDYVRKAIEAWYTVLIEAIWGKPRIMEMYLNVVEFGPGVYGAEAASQRFFHKPAARLTAAESARLIAVLPKPLKWDVDEPGRYVVRRTGHIDRAMGTVRNDGLADCVRR
;
A
#
# COMPACT_ATOMS: atom_id res chain seq x y z
N MET A 1 -5.18 -72.50 71.34
CA MET A 1 -5.19 -72.31 69.83
C MET A 1 -5.60 -70.89 69.54
N ALA A 2 -4.62 -70.03 69.35
CA ALA A 2 -4.84 -68.60 68.98
C ALA A 2 -4.68 -68.44 67.44
N ARG A 3 -5.64 -67.81 66.80
CA ARG A 3 -5.59 -67.46 65.43
C ARG A 3 -5.28 -65.93 65.29
N ASP A 4 -4.07 -65.62 64.90
CA ASP A 4 -3.67 -64.27 64.53
C ASP A 4 -4.32 -63.86 63.21
N THR A 5 -5.09 -62.78 63.26
CA THR A 5 -5.65 -62.12 62.10
C THR A 5 -4.70 -60.98 61.66
N VAL A 6 -4.00 -61.17 60.55
CA VAL A 6 -3.14 -60.15 59.91
C VAL A 6 -4.01 -59.11 59.23
N ARG A 7 -3.95 -57.91 59.73
CA ARG A 7 -4.63 -56.71 59.16
C ARG A 7 -3.80 -56.09 58.10
N ALA A 8 -4.19 -56.29 56.84
CA ALA A 8 -3.53 -55.64 55.66
C ALA A 8 -3.73 -54.12 55.74
N LYS A 9 -2.62 -53.39 55.75
CA LYS A 9 -2.59 -51.90 55.59
C LYS A 9 -2.73 -51.54 54.11
N SER A 10 -3.83 -50.88 53.71
CA SER A 10 -4.03 -50.28 52.44
C SER A 10 -3.15 -49.04 52.29
N LYS A 11 -2.32 -48.98 51.23
CA LYS A 11 -1.53 -47.81 50.86
C LYS A 11 -2.44 -46.71 50.30
N PRO A 12 -2.23 -45.43 50.63
CA PRO A 12 -2.99 -44.34 50.03
C PRO A 12 -2.53 -44.14 48.58
N GLN A 13 -3.48 -44.18 47.64
CA GLN A 13 -3.24 -43.78 46.24
C GLN A 13 -3.00 -42.28 46.17
N ALA A 14 -1.84 -41.91 45.66
CA ALA A 14 -1.43 -40.52 45.44
C ALA A 14 -2.31 -39.85 44.35
N ARG A 15 -2.96 -38.78 44.73
CA ARG A 15 -3.70 -37.87 43.83
C ARG A 15 -2.73 -37.16 42.87
N SER A 16 -2.67 -37.60 41.60
CA SER A 16 -1.86 -36.96 40.54
C SER A 16 -2.62 -36.00 39.62
N ASN A 17 -3.86 -35.62 39.94
CA ASN A 17 -4.72 -34.87 39.02
C ASN A 17 -4.63 -33.34 39.11
N GLY A 18 -3.79 -32.75 39.98
CA GLY A 18 -3.77 -31.29 40.19
C GLY A 18 -2.88 -30.49 39.24
N ARG A 19 -1.88 -31.12 38.60
CA ARG A 19 -0.88 -30.36 37.79
C ARG A 19 -1.28 -30.10 36.35
N GLN A 20 -2.15 -30.89 35.75
CA GLN A 20 -2.55 -30.70 34.34
C GLN A 20 -3.58 -29.58 34.11
N ALA A 21 -4.43 -29.29 35.09
CA ALA A 21 -5.43 -28.23 35.03
C ALA A 21 -4.81 -26.82 35.11
N SER A 22 -3.71 -26.66 35.84
CA SER A 22 -2.99 -25.37 35.99
C SER A 22 -2.25 -24.95 34.70
N ALA A 23 -1.66 -25.89 33.98
CA ALA A 23 -0.93 -25.61 32.77
C ALA A 23 -1.86 -25.15 31.60
N ARG A 24 -3.06 -25.75 31.52
CA ARG A 24 -4.07 -25.32 30.51
C ARG A 24 -4.59 -23.90 30.77
N GLY A 25 -4.80 -23.51 32.01
CA GLY A 25 -5.23 -22.15 32.38
C GLY A 25 -4.20 -21.08 32.04
N GLY A 26 -2.90 -21.37 32.21
CA GLY A 26 -1.80 -20.49 31.86
C GLY A 26 -1.67 -20.26 30.33
N PHE A 27 -1.77 -21.34 29.55
CA PHE A 27 -1.73 -21.28 28.09
C PHE A 27 -2.87 -20.40 27.51
N TRP A 28 -4.10 -20.59 27.95
CA TRP A 28 -5.23 -19.79 27.48
C TRP A 28 -5.16 -18.32 27.90
N ARG A 29 -4.58 -18.02 29.06
CA ARG A 29 -4.30 -16.64 29.47
C ARG A 29 -3.27 -16.00 28.54
N PHE A 30 -2.17 -16.69 28.23
CA PHE A 30 -1.14 -16.22 27.30
C PHE A 30 -1.71 -15.96 25.90
N VAL A 31 -2.49 -16.92 25.35
CA VAL A 31 -3.13 -16.78 24.05
C VAL A 31 -4.07 -15.57 24.02
N ARG A 32 -4.89 -15.39 25.06
CA ARG A 32 -5.78 -14.23 25.15
C ARG A 32 -5.02 -12.91 25.25
N GLN A 33 -3.94 -12.87 26.00
CA GLN A 33 -3.08 -11.68 26.10
C GLN A 33 -2.41 -11.37 24.75
N LEU A 34 -1.89 -12.39 24.05
CA LEU A 34 -1.31 -12.23 22.73
C LEU A 34 -2.34 -11.68 21.73
N ILE A 35 -3.54 -12.25 21.69
CA ILE A 35 -4.64 -11.75 20.85
C ILE A 35 -4.97 -10.29 21.21
N ALA A 36 -5.09 -9.96 22.48
CA ALA A 36 -5.37 -8.59 22.92
C ALA A 36 -4.27 -7.61 22.46
N VAL A 37 -3.00 -7.98 22.59
CA VAL A 37 -1.89 -7.16 22.11
C VAL A 37 -1.94 -6.99 20.59
N VAL A 38 -2.17 -8.06 19.83
CA VAL A 38 -2.29 -8.00 18.36
C VAL A 38 -3.46 -7.10 17.95
N VAL A 39 -4.61 -7.21 18.61
CA VAL A 39 -5.78 -6.35 18.33
C VAL A 39 -5.48 -4.89 18.68
N ILE A 40 -4.86 -4.62 19.82
CA ILE A 40 -4.45 -3.26 20.19
C ILE A 40 -3.47 -2.69 19.16
N LEU A 41 -2.45 -3.44 18.77
CA LEU A 41 -1.50 -3.00 17.75
C LEU A 41 -2.19 -2.74 16.40
N ALA A 42 -3.11 -3.60 15.98
CA ALA A 42 -3.86 -3.43 14.72
C ALA A 42 -4.79 -2.21 14.74
N LEU A 43 -5.30 -1.82 15.92
CA LEU A 43 -6.20 -0.67 16.07
C LEU A 43 -5.46 0.65 16.34
N VAL A 44 -4.27 0.61 16.95
CA VAL A 44 -3.53 1.80 17.38
C VAL A 44 -2.44 2.19 16.37
N VAL A 45 -1.64 1.23 15.90
CA VAL A 45 -0.49 1.53 15.01
C VAL A 45 -0.93 2.19 13.70
N PRO A 46 -1.95 1.70 12.97
CA PRO A 46 -2.37 2.33 11.73
C PRO A 46 -2.84 3.79 11.90
N PRO A 47 -3.78 4.12 12.80
CA PRO A 47 -4.19 5.52 12.99
C PRO A 47 -3.04 6.43 13.40
N VAL A 48 -2.17 5.99 14.32
CA VAL A 48 -1.01 6.78 14.77
C VAL A 48 -0.05 7.03 13.61
N SER A 49 0.29 6.00 12.83
CA SER A 49 1.19 6.14 11.67
C SER A 49 0.61 7.08 10.61
N VAL A 50 -0.70 7.01 10.36
CA VAL A 50 -1.39 7.90 9.42
C VAL A 50 -1.37 9.34 9.92
N VAL A 51 -1.61 9.58 11.22
CA VAL A 51 -1.52 10.94 11.81
C VAL A 51 -0.10 11.49 11.69
N VAL A 52 0.92 10.69 12.01
CA VAL A 52 2.33 11.11 11.88
C VAL A 52 2.66 11.50 10.43
N TYR A 53 2.32 10.64 9.47
CA TYR A 53 2.63 10.89 8.06
C TYR A 53 1.72 11.93 7.39
N ARG A 54 0.71 12.43 8.08
CA ARG A 54 0.02 13.65 7.65
C ARG A 54 0.97 14.85 7.60
N PHE A 55 1.90 14.92 8.56
CA PHE A 55 2.76 16.08 8.78
C PHE A 55 4.22 15.84 8.35
N VAL A 56 4.69 14.60 8.50
CA VAL A 56 6.08 14.22 8.26
C VAL A 56 6.16 13.29 7.04
N PRO A 57 7.07 13.55 6.09
CA PRO A 57 7.36 12.59 5.01
C PRO A 57 7.88 11.26 5.57
N PRO A 58 7.47 10.10 5.04
CA PRO A 58 8.10 8.84 5.41
C PRO A 58 9.55 8.83 4.91
N PRO A 59 10.53 8.60 5.79
CA PRO A 59 11.94 8.57 5.37
C PRO A 59 12.26 7.34 4.51
N ILE A 60 11.51 6.27 4.71
CA ILE A 60 11.62 5.01 3.98
C ILE A 60 10.30 4.25 4.09
N THR A 61 9.95 3.44 3.09
CA THR A 61 8.76 2.58 3.12
C THR A 61 9.16 1.10 3.13
N ILE A 62 8.22 0.22 3.52
CA ILE A 62 8.44 -1.24 3.49
C ILE A 62 8.75 -1.71 2.07
N LEU A 63 8.12 -1.12 1.06
CA LEU A 63 8.42 -1.40 -0.34
C LEU A 63 9.89 -1.09 -0.66
N MET A 64 10.39 0.09 -0.29
CA MET A 64 11.78 0.52 -0.52
C MET A 64 12.77 -0.43 0.15
N ILE A 65 12.53 -0.79 1.42
CA ILE A 65 13.37 -1.75 2.15
C ILE A 65 13.40 -3.10 1.43
N THR A 66 12.24 -3.61 1.03
CA THR A 66 12.13 -4.91 0.35
C THR A 66 12.92 -4.90 -0.96
N ARG A 67 12.81 -3.82 -1.75
CA ARG A 67 13.55 -3.67 -3.02
C ARG A 67 15.04 -3.51 -2.82
N LEU A 68 15.45 -2.79 -1.77
CA LEU A 68 16.86 -2.65 -1.40
C LEU A 68 17.48 -4.02 -1.07
N ILE A 69 16.78 -4.86 -0.29
CA ILE A 69 17.21 -6.24 0.01
C ILE A 69 17.29 -7.10 -1.28
N GLN A 70 16.42 -6.84 -2.27
CA GLN A 70 16.45 -7.50 -3.57
C GLN A 70 17.54 -6.97 -4.52
N GLY A 71 18.36 -6.01 -4.10
CA GLY A 71 19.49 -5.49 -4.87
C GLY A 71 19.13 -4.40 -5.88
N HIS A 72 17.93 -3.83 -5.84
CA HIS A 72 17.52 -2.78 -6.79
C HIS A 72 18.07 -1.37 -6.47
N GLY A 73 18.71 -1.18 -5.30
CA GLY A 73 19.14 0.14 -4.85
C GLY A 73 17.99 0.97 -4.27
N MET A 74 18.30 2.25 -3.95
CA MET A 74 17.30 3.19 -3.44
C MET A 74 17.69 4.62 -3.82
N ASP A 75 16.99 5.19 -4.80
CA ASP A 75 17.01 6.61 -5.13
C ASP A 75 15.65 7.19 -4.76
N TYR A 76 15.65 8.04 -3.73
CA TYR A 76 14.44 8.62 -3.14
C TYR A 76 14.68 10.06 -2.75
N GLN A 77 13.90 10.98 -3.31
CA GLN A 77 13.97 12.40 -3.02
C GLN A 77 12.56 12.95 -2.85
N TRP A 78 12.22 13.32 -1.62
CA TRP A 78 10.94 13.94 -1.32
C TRP A 78 10.82 15.34 -1.92
N ARG A 79 9.66 15.64 -2.50
CA ARG A 79 9.26 17.00 -2.91
C ARG A 79 7.84 17.28 -2.48
N SER A 80 7.59 18.54 -2.05
CA SER A 80 6.23 19.02 -1.84
C SER A 80 5.46 19.00 -3.16
N LEU A 81 4.16 18.72 -3.11
CA LEU A 81 3.29 18.75 -4.29
C LEU A 81 3.35 20.11 -5.02
N ARG A 82 3.57 21.19 -4.27
CA ARG A 82 3.70 22.56 -4.81
C ARG A 82 4.96 22.77 -5.64
N ASP A 83 6.01 21.97 -5.37
CA ASP A 83 7.30 22.02 -6.05
C ASP A 83 7.39 20.99 -7.19
N MET A 84 6.27 20.40 -7.58
CA MET A 84 6.14 19.50 -8.72
C MET A 84 5.39 20.16 -9.86
N SER A 85 5.65 19.72 -11.10
CA SER A 85 4.86 20.12 -12.27
C SER A 85 3.38 19.77 -12.07
N PRO A 86 2.44 20.69 -12.33
CA PRO A 86 1.01 20.43 -12.25
C PRO A 86 0.53 19.36 -13.25
N SER A 87 1.38 19.00 -14.21
CA SER A 87 1.12 17.91 -15.14
C SER A 87 1.21 16.53 -14.49
N LEU A 88 1.97 16.36 -13.41
CA LEU A 88 2.11 15.08 -12.73
C LEU A 88 0.80 14.60 -12.07
N PRO A 89 0.12 15.38 -11.21
CA PRO A 89 -1.17 14.97 -10.67
C PRO A 89 -2.22 14.82 -11.77
N ALA A 90 -2.23 15.66 -12.81
CA ALA A 90 -3.15 15.51 -13.94
C ALA A 90 -2.92 14.18 -14.68
N ALA A 91 -1.67 13.78 -14.91
CA ALA A 91 -1.33 12.49 -15.53
C ALA A 91 -1.71 11.31 -14.64
N ALA A 92 -1.50 11.40 -13.31
CA ALA A 92 -1.88 10.37 -12.36
C ALA A 92 -3.41 10.17 -12.35
N VAL A 93 -4.19 11.24 -12.26
CA VAL A 93 -5.66 11.19 -12.32
C VAL A 93 -6.13 10.63 -13.66
N ALA A 94 -5.56 11.09 -14.79
CA ALA A 94 -5.93 10.62 -16.12
C ALA A 94 -5.67 9.13 -16.34
N SER A 95 -4.67 8.56 -15.69
CA SER A 95 -4.20 7.19 -15.90
C SER A 95 -4.71 6.18 -14.90
N GLU A 96 -4.76 6.56 -13.63
CA GLU A 96 -4.94 5.63 -12.52
C GLU A 96 -6.29 5.77 -11.83
N ASP A 97 -6.86 6.98 -11.77
CA ASP A 97 -8.07 7.23 -10.99
C ASP A 97 -8.76 8.52 -11.42
N SER A 98 -9.57 8.44 -12.48
CA SER A 98 -10.29 9.62 -13.00
C SER A 98 -11.35 10.19 -12.05
N LEU A 99 -11.76 9.43 -11.05
CA LEU A 99 -12.70 9.84 -10.00
C LEU A 99 -12.01 10.24 -8.69
N PHE A 100 -10.68 10.43 -8.70
CA PHE A 100 -9.90 10.69 -7.49
C PHE A 100 -10.46 11.80 -6.61
N CYS A 101 -10.91 12.90 -7.21
CA CYS A 101 -11.46 14.04 -6.45
C CYS A 101 -12.87 13.77 -5.89
N SER A 102 -13.61 12.85 -6.47
CA SER A 102 -15.00 12.57 -6.11
C SER A 102 -15.21 11.28 -5.33
N ASN A 103 -14.28 10.30 -5.47
CA ASN A 103 -14.35 9.07 -4.69
C ASN A 103 -13.82 9.27 -3.24
N HIS A 104 -14.20 8.36 -2.35
CA HIS A 104 -13.72 8.30 -0.97
C HIS A 104 -12.76 7.13 -0.77
N GLY A 105 -11.79 6.99 -1.67
CA GLY A 105 -10.76 5.97 -1.60
C GLY A 105 -11.09 4.67 -2.33
N PHE A 106 -12.34 4.46 -2.74
CA PHE A 106 -12.78 3.26 -3.45
C PHE A 106 -13.63 3.64 -4.68
N ASP A 107 -13.34 2.99 -5.80
CA ASP A 107 -14.18 3.01 -7.00
C ASP A 107 -14.79 1.62 -7.17
N PHE A 108 -16.00 1.45 -6.62
CA PHE A 108 -16.71 0.16 -6.64
C PHE A 108 -17.09 -0.26 -8.07
N ASP A 109 -17.41 0.69 -8.96
CA ASP A 109 -17.71 0.43 -10.35
C ASP A 109 -16.48 -0.08 -11.11
N ALA A 110 -15.33 0.53 -10.88
CA ALA A 110 -14.07 0.07 -11.46
C ALA A 110 -13.66 -1.30 -10.93
N ILE A 111 -13.87 -1.57 -9.64
CA ILE A 111 -13.63 -2.87 -9.02
C ILE A 111 -14.52 -3.95 -9.67
N GLU A 112 -15.83 -3.71 -9.79
CA GLU A 112 -16.76 -4.65 -10.41
C GLU A 112 -16.41 -4.92 -11.89
N LYS A 113 -16.13 -3.86 -12.65
CA LYS A 113 -15.69 -3.98 -14.05
C LYS A 113 -14.37 -4.76 -14.17
N ALA A 114 -13.43 -4.53 -13.25
CA ALA A 114 -12.17 -5.26 -13.22
C ALA A 114 -12.41 -6.75 -12.91
N MET A 115 -13.24 -7.09 -11.93
CA MET A 115 -13.61 -8.47 -11.59
C MET A 115 -14.23 -9.19 -12.79
N LYS A 116 -15.28 -8.64 -13.39
CA LYS A 116 -15.95 -9.21 -14.58
C LYS A 116 -14.99 -9.40 -15.76
N ASN A 117 -14.05 -8.45 -15.96
CA ASN A 117 -13.07 -8.57 -17.04
C ASN A 117 -12.00 -9.63 -16.74
N ASN A 118 -11.59 -9.79 -15.47
CA ASN A 118 -10.59 -10.77 -15.05
C ASN A 118 -11.14 -12.20 -15.11
N GLU A 119 -12.42 -12.40 -14.80
CA GLU A 119 -13.12 -13.67 -15.00
C GLU A 119 -13.15 -14.08 -16.48
N ARG A 120 -13.46 -13.13 -17.37
CA ARG A 120 -13.52 -13.38 -18.82
C ARG A 120 -12.13 -13.55 -19.46
N ARG A 121 -11.09 -12.97 -18.87
CA ARG A 121 -9.70 -12.94 -19.41
C ARG A 121 -8.67 -13.15 -18.32
N PRO A 122 -8.54 -14.36 -17.74
CA PRO A 122 -7.67 -14.62 -16.58
C PRO A 122 -6.19 -14.34 -16.87
N ASN A 123 -5.76 -14.42 -18.13
CA ASN A 123 -4.39 -14.11 -18.55
C ASN A 123 -4.11 -12.61 -18.73
N ARG A 124 -5.13 -11.73 -18.55
CA ARG A 124 -5.00 -10.28 -18.76
C ARG A 124 -5.66 -9.51 -17.63
N ILE A 125 -5.09 -9.68 -16.42
CA ILE A 125 -5.60 -9.06 -15.20
C ILE A 125 -5.58 -7.52 -15.32
N ARG A 126 -6.73 -6.90 -15.09
CA ARG A 126 -6.88 -5.45 -14.90
C ARG A 126 -7.01 -5.15 -13.42
N GLY A 127 -6.38 -4.06 -12.95
CA GLY A 127 -6.58 -3.50 -11.63
C GLY A 127 -7.75 -2.52 -11.60
N GLY A 128 -8.45 -2.46 -10.47
CA GLY A 128 -9.46 -1.44 -10.17
C GLY A 128 -9.09 -0.69 -8.89
N SER A 129 -7.79 -0.53 -8.60
CA SER A 129 -7.33 0.15 -7.39
C SER A 129 -7.18 1.64 -7.66
N THR A 130 -7.68 2.46 -6.74
CA THR A 130 -7.59 3.93 -6.75
C THR A 130 -6.19 4.42 -6.37
N ILE A 131 -5.91 5.71 -6.57
CA ILE A 131 -4.69 6.37 -6.09
C ILE A 131 -4.57 6.23 -4.57
N SER A 132 -5.65 6.37 -3.82
CA SER A 132 -5.65 6.24 -2.35
C SER A 132 -5.26 4.82 -1.91
N GLN A 133 -5.80 3.78 -2.55
CA GLN A 133 -5.43 2.39 -2.27
C GLN A 133 -3.96 2.11 -2.61
N GLN A 134 -3.46 2.64 -3.73
CA GLN A 134 -2.06 2.51 -4.11
C GLN A 134 -1.14 3.23 -3.12
N THR A 135 -1.55 4.42 -2.65
CA THR A 135 -0.82 5.17 -1.62
C THR A 135 -0.75 4.40 -0.31
N ALA A 136 -1.89 3.91 0.20
CA ALA A 136 -1.96 3.09 1.41
C ALA A 136 -1.03 1.88 1.32
N LYS A 137 -1.08 1.15 0.20
CA LYS A 137 -0.19 0.01 -0.05
C LYS A 137 1.29 0.40 -0.02
N ASN A 138 1.69 1.43 -0.77
CA ASN A 138 3.11 1.75 -0.96
C ASN A 138 3.76 2.37 0.28
N VAL A 139 2.98 3.10 1.11
CA VAL A 139 3.48 3.71 2.34
C VAL A 139 3.59 2.70 3.48
N PHE A 140 2.55 1.87 3.68
CA PHE A 140 2.39 1.11 4.93
C PHE A 140 2.58 -0.39 4.78
N LEU A 141 2.56 -0.95 3.55
CA LEU A 141 2.48 -2.40 3.38
C LEU A 141 3.63 -2.96 2.54
N TRP A 142 3.76 -4.28 2.64
CA TRP A 142 4.74 -5.04 1.87
C TRP A 142 4.24 -5.34 0.45
N PRO A 143 5.16 -5.56 -0.50
CA PRO A 143 4.79 -6.02 -1.84
C PRO A 143 4.26 -7.45 -1.75
N GLY A 144 3.14 -7.72 -2.43
CA GLY A 144 2.50 -9.04 -2.43
C GLY A 144 1.05 -8.96 -2.92
N ARG A 145 0.43 -10.15 -3.06
CA ARG A 145 -0.96 -10.30 -3.50
C ARG A 145 -1.64 -11.34 -2.63
N ASP A 146 -1.99 -10.98 -1.41
CA ASP A 146 -2.76 -11.80 -0.50
C ASP A 146 -3.95 -11.03 0.06
N TYR A 147 -4.97 -11.77 0.51
CA TYR A 147 -6.23 -11.18 0.98
C TYR A 147 -6.07 -10.45 2.31
N VAL A 148 -5.18 -10.91 3.20
CA VAL A 148 -4.93 -10.26 4.50
C VAL A 148 -4.32 -8.88 4.27
N ARG A 149 -3.29 -8.80 3.44
CA ARG A 149 -2.70 -7.52 3.04
C ARG A 149 -3.73 -6.61 2.38
N LYS A 150 -4.63 -7.16 1.52
CA LYS A 150 -5.66 -6.35 0.87
C LYS A 150 -6.69 -5.79 1.86
N ALA A 151 -7.03 -6.54 2.91
CA ALA A 151 -7.90 -6.05 3.98
C ALA A 151 -7.23 -4.91 4.78
N ILE A 152 -5.93 -5.07 5.09
CA ILE A 152 -5.15 -4.02 5.78
C ILE A 152 -4.99 -2.77 4.87
N GLU A 153 -4.80 -2.97 3.56
CA GLU A 153 -4.77 -1.87 2.57
C GLU A 153 -6.09 -1.08 2.60
N ALA A 154 -7.23 -1.78 2.62
CA ALA A 154 -8.54 -1.13 2.70
C ALA A 154 -8.70 -0.32 4.00
N TRP A 155 -8.25 -0.88 5.14
CA TRP A 155 -8.25 -0.16 6.42
C TRP A 155 -7.41 1.12 6.37
N TYR A 156 -6.16 1.05 5.88
CA TYR A 156 -5.33 2.24 5.70
C TYR A 156 -5.93 3.23 4.70
N THR A 157 -6.60 2.75 3.64
CA THR A 157 -7.28 3.62 2.67
C THR A 157 -8.35 4.47 3.33
N VAL A 158 -9.20 3.87 4.19
CA VAL A 158 -10.21 4.61 4.98
C VAL A 158 -9.55 5.66 5.86
N LEU A 159 -8.47 5.29 6.55
CA LEU A 159 -7.77 6.20 7.46
C LEU A 159 -7.13 7.39 6.73
N ILE A 160 -6.44 7.17 5.60
CA ILE A 160 -5.81 8.28 4.86
C ILE A 160 -6.85 9.20 4.23
N GLU A 161 -7.96 8.68 3.73
CA GLU A 161 -9.06 9.51 3.22
C GLU A 161 -9.69 10.38 4.31
N ALA A 162 -9.88 9.82 5.51
CA ALA A 162 -10.45 10.55 6.63
C ALA A 162 -9.50 11.63 7.20
N ILE A 163 -8.17 11.37 7.17
CA ILE A 163 -7.20 12.19 7.92
C ILE A 163 -6.39 13.10 7.01
N TRP A 164 -5.97 12.68 5.80
CA TRP A 164 -5.00 13.46 5.00
C TRP A 164 -5.62 14.48 4.05
N GLY A 165 -6.76 14.16 3.45
CA GLY A 165 -7.33 14.91 2.33
C GLY A 165 -6.58 14.66 1.01
N LYS A 166 -7.22 14.98 -0.11
CA LYS A 166 -6.75 14.67 -1.47
C LYS A 166 -5.37 15.24 -1.83
N PRO A 167 -5.03 16.51 -1.48
CA PRO A 167 -3.71 17.04 -1.79
C PRO A 167 -2.58 16.26 -1.13
N ARG A 168 -2.75 15.85 0.15
CA ARG A 168 -1.72 15.08 0.86
C ARG A 168 -1.62 13.65 0.34
N ILE A 169 -2.74 13.02 -0.02
CA ILE A 169 -2.74 11.68 -0.63
C ILE A 169 -1.98 11.72 -1.96
N MET A 170 -2.23 12.71 -2.83
CA MET A 170 -1.53 12.86 -4.10
C MET A 170 -0.04 13.16 -3.90
N GLU A 171 0.29 14.04 -2.96
CA GLU A 171 1.68 14.34 -2.62
C GLU A 171 2.43 13.09 -2.19
N MET A 172 1.83 12.32 -1.28
CA MET A 172 2.39 11.07 -0.80
C MET A 172 2.53 10.06 -1.95
N TYR A 173 1.49 9.89 -2.77
CA TYR A 173 1.50 9.02 -3.93
C TYR A 173 2.67 9.30 -4.86
N LEU A 174 2.80 10.54 -5.33
CA LEU A 174 3.84 10.95 -6.26
C LEU A 174 5.26 10.86 -5.68
N ASN A 175 5.40 10.80 -4.36
CA ASN A 175 6.70 10.63 -3.71
C ASN A 175 7.08 9.18 -3.43
N VAL A 176 6.13 8.25 -3.30
CA VAL A 176 6.46 6.87 -2.86
C VAL A 176 6.28 5.81 -3.94
N VAL A 177 5.65 6.13 -5.09
CA VAL A 177 5.52 5.15 -6.18
C VAL A 177 6.89 4.84 -6.79
N GLU A 178 7.08 3.58 -7.18
CA GLU A 178 8.27 3.10 -7.88
C GLU A 178 8.12 3.38 -9.38
N PHE A 179 9.06 4.13 -9.98
CA PHE A 179 9.09 4.47 -11.40
C PHE A 179 10.07 3.63 -12.22
N GLY A 180 10.93 2.89 -11.55
CA GLY A 180 11.92 1.98 -12.11
C GLY A 180 12.60 1.21 -10.98
N PRO A 181 13.48 0.24 -11.27
CA PRO A 181 14.16 -0.52 -10.23
C PRO A 181 14.90 0.40 -9.25
N GLY A 182 14.41 0.48 -8.00
CA GLY A 182 15.00 1.30 -6.94
C GLY A 182 14.82 2.82 -7.08
N VAL A 183 13.98 3.31 -8.00
CA VAL A 183 13.71 4.74 -8.21
C VAL A 183 12.32 5.08 -7.68
N TYR A 184 12.27 5.88 -6.60
CA TYR A 184 11.02 6.22 -5.90
C TYR A 184 10.74 7.71 -5.94
N GLY A 185 9.52 8.04 -6.31
CA GLY A 185 9.03 9.40 -6.34
C GLY A 185 9.40 10.17 -7.60
N ALA A 186 8.56 11.17 -7.88
CA ALA A 186 8.63 11.94 -9.11
C ALA A 186 9.93 12.76 -9.25
N GLU A 187 10.51 13.23 -8.14
CA GLU A 187 11.77 14.00 -8.20
C GLU A 187 12.94 13.10 -8.59
N ALA A 188 13.14 11.96 -7.90
CA ALA A 188 14.19 11.02 -8.25
C ALA A 188 14.04 10.51 -9.68
N ALA A 189 12.81 10.16 -10.08
CA ALA A 189 12.51 9.75 -11.46
C ALA A 189 12.80 10.84 -12.50
N SER A 190 12.43 12.11 -12.20
CA SER A 190 12.71 13.24 -13.09
C SER A 190 14.20 13.49 -13.26
N GLN A 191 14.96 13.46 -12.18
CA GLN A 191 16.42 13.60 -12.23
C GLN A 191 17.07 12.45 -13.00
N ARG A 192 16.63 11.21 -12.71
CA ARG A 192 17.19 9.99 -13.32
C ARG A 192 16.96 9.93 -14.82
N PHE A 193 15.72 10.16 -15.29
CA PHE A 193 15.31 9.91 -16.66
C PHE A 193 15.29 11.16 -17.54
N PHE A 194 15.16 12.35 -16.98
CA PHE A 194 15.06 13.60 -17.74
C PHE A 194 16.12 14.65 -17.35
N HIS A 195 16.99 14.34 -16.37
CA HIS A 195 18.09 15.21 -15.92
C HIS A 195 17.63 16.62 -15.52
N LYS A 196 16.45 16.73 -14.89
CA LYS A 196 15.87 17.99 -14.43
C LYS A 196 14.92 17.79 -13.24
N PRO A 197 14.64 18.85 -12.47
CA PRO A 197 13.71 18.77 -11.34
C PRO A 197 12.28 18.47 -11.80
N ALA A 198 11.51 17.76 -10.95
CA ALA A 198 10.11 17.42 -11.21
C ALA A 198 9.21 18.63 -11.49
N ALA A 199 9.58 19.80 -10.95
CA ALA A 199 8.90 21.07 -11.23
C ALA A 199 8.90 21.46 -12.71
N ARG A 200 9.91 21.01 -13.48
CA ARG A 200 10.09 21.35 -14.91
C ARG A 200 9.65 20.27 -15.87
N LEU A 201 8.99 19.21 -15.39
CA LEU A 201 8.44 18.18 -16.28
C LEU A 201 7.34 18.76 -17.16
N THR A 202 7.42 18.46 -18.45
CA THR A 202 6.38 18.74 -19.44
C THR A 202 5.20 17.77 -19.28
N ALA A 203 4.08 18.04 -19.95
CA ALA A 203 2.94 17.14 -19.97
C ALA A 203 3.31 15.76 -20.52
N ALA A 204 4.04 15.69 -21.63
CA ALA A 204 4.47 14.44 -22.24
C ALA A 204 5.41 13.63 -21.36
N GLU A 205 6.35 14.27 -20.65
CA GLU A 205 7.27 13.60 -19.72
C GLU A 205 6.52 13.10 -18.47
N SER A 206 5.61 13.90 -17.94
CA SER A 206 4.73 13.47 -16.83
C SER A 206 3.89 12.26 -17.23
N ALA A 207 3.29 12.28 -18.44
CA ALA A 207 2.55 11.15 -18.98
C ALA A 207 3.44 9.90 -19.15
N ARG A 208 4.71 10.08 -19.57
CA ARG A 208 5.67 8.98 -19.72
C ARG A 208 6.04 8.34 -18.39
N LEU A 209 6.31 9.15 -17.35
CA LEU A 209 6.54 8.62 -15.99
C LEU A 209 5.34 7.81 -15.50
N ILE A 210 4.14 8.36 -15.60
CA ILE A 210 2.94 7.66 -15.14
C ILE A 210 2.65 6.41 -15.98
N ALA A 211 3.04 6.37 -17.24
CA ALA A 211 2.80 5.23 -18.12
C ALA A 211 3.49 3.93 -17.64
N VAL A 212 4.60 3.99 -16.93
CA VAL A 212 5.35 2.82 -16.48
C VAL A 212 4.85 2.25 -15.15
N LEU A 213 4.05 2.97 -14.37
CA LEU A 213 3.62 2.60 -13.01
C LEU A 213 2.99 1.20 -12.87
N PRO A 214 2.22 0.67 -13.85
CA PRO A 214 1.67 -0.68 -13.69
C PRO A 214 2.72 -1.80 -13.65
N LYS A 215 3.92 -1.59 -14.21
CA LYS A 215 5.02 -2.56 -14.25
C LYS A 215 6.39 -1.87 -14.22
N PRO A 216 6.74 -1.12 -13.17
CA PRO A 216 7.92 -0.27 -13.15
C PRO A 216 9.25 -1.05 -13.23
N LEU A 217 9.25 -2.33 -12.83
CA LEU A 217 10.41 -3.21 -12.97
C LEU A 217 10.59 -3.80 -14.36
N LYS A 218 9.66 -3.58 -15.29
CA LYS A 218 9.66 -4.18 -16.63
C LYS A 218 9.55 -3.15 -17.75
N TRP A 219 8.99 -1.99 -17.46
CA TRP A 219 8.76 -0.93 -18.42
C TRP A 219 9.73 0.20 -18.16
N ASP A 220 10.40 0.60 -19.22
CA ASP A 220 11.44 1.60 -19.16
C ASP A 220 10.90 2.97 -19.58
N VAL A 221 11.42 4.01 -18.92
CA VAL A 221 11.12 5.41 -19.23
C VAL A 221 12.06 5.92 -20.32
N ASP A 222 13.35 5.54 -20.30
CA ASP A 222 14.36 5.99 -21.26
C ASP A 222 14.19 5.33 -22.62
N GLU A 223 14.02 4.00 -22.61
CA GLU A 223 13.81 3.18 -23.80
C GLU A 223 12.39 2.59 -23.84
N PRO A 224 11.35 3.41 -24.02
CA PRO A 224 9.97 2.96 -23.89
C PRO A 224 9.59 2.03 -25.05
N GLY A 225 9.22 0.80 -24.74
CA GLY A 225 8.67 -0.14 -25.70
C GLY A 225 7.33 0.35 -26.30
N ARG A 226 6.88 -0.24 -27.41
CA ARG A 226 5.67 0.17 -28.16
C ARG A 226 4.42 0.34 -27.29
N TYR A 227 4.28 -0.45 -26.24
CA TYR A 227 3.14 -0.34 -25.32
C TYR A 227 3.22 0.94 -24.49
N VAL A 228 4.39 1.24 -23.90
CA VAL A 228 4.60 2.45 -23.08
C VAL A 228 4.40 3.70 -23.94
N VAL A 229 4.93 3.74 -25.16
CA VAL A 229 4.73 4.85 -26.10
C VAL A 229 3.23 5.10 -26.37
N ARG A 230 2.46 4.06 -26.70
CA ARG A 230 1.00 4.19 -26.89
C ARG A 230 0.29 4.64 -25.64
N ARG A 231 0.64 4.07 -24.47
CA ARG A 231 0.05 4.43 -23.19
C ARG A 231 0.34 5.90 -22.84
N THR A 232 1.57 6.36 -23.03
CA THR A 232 1.95 7.78 -22.87
C THR A 232 1.05 8.70 -23.70
N GLY A 233 0.87 8.41 -25.00
CA GLY A 233 0.00 9.21 -25.85
C GLY A 233 -1.47 9.17 -25.47
N HIS A 234 -1.97 8.07 -24.86
CA HIS A 234 -3.32 8.03 -24.29
C HIS A 234 -3.45 8.89 -23.03
N ILE A 235 -2.48 8.82 -22.13
CA ILE A 235 -2.46 9.62 -20.90
C ILE A 235 -2.38 11.10 -21.25
N ASP A 236 -1.49 11.49 -22.14
CA ASP A 236 -1.30 12.89 -22.56
C ASP A 236 -2.59 13.50 -23.11
N ARG A 237 -3.30 12.78 -23.97
CA ARG A 237 -4.63 13.21 -24.45
C ARG A 237 -5.66 13.30 -23.32
N ALA A 238 -5.72 12.30 -22.44
CA ALA A 238 -6.67 12.26 -21.34
C ALA A 238 -6.41 13.37 -20.30
N MET A 239 -5.16 13.83 -20.15
CA MET A 239 -4.84 15.00 -19.31
C MET A 239 -5.53 16.28 -19.81
N GLY A 240 -5.83 16.39 -21.10
CA GLY A 240 -6.66 17.47 -21.65
C GLY A 240 -8.05 17.46 -21.04
N THR A 241 -8.72 16.32 -21.04
CA THR A 241 -10.03 16.11 -20.39
C THR A 241 -9.96 16.41 -18.89
N VAL A 242 -8.95 15.85 -18.19
CA VAL A 242 -8.77 16.10 -16.75
C VAL A 242 -8.68 17.59 -16.41
N ARG A 243 -7.98 18.37 -17.26
CA ARG A 243 -7.86 19.83 -17.07
C ARG A 243 -9.14 20.58 -17.39
N ASN A 244 -9.81 20.22 -18.49
CA ASN A 244 -11.00 20.91 -18.96
C ASN A 244 -12.20 20.66 -18.04
N ASP A 245 -12.33 19.46 -17.50
CA ASP A 245 -13.43 19.03 -16.66
C ASP A 245 -13.14 19.21 -15.16
N GLY A 246 -11.97 19.74 -14.79
CA GLY A 246 -11.59 19.99 -13.39
C GLY A 246 -11.40 18.74 -12.54
N LEU A 247 -11.15 17.57 -13.15
CA LEU A 247 -11.08 16.26 -12.44
C LEU A 247 -9.92 16.16 -11.44
N ALA A 248 -8.95 17.07 -11.51
CA ALA A 248 -7.81 17.16 -10.59
C ALA A 248 -7.83 18.45 -9.75
N ASP A 249 -8.95 19.17 -9.67
CA ASP A 249 -8.99 20.47 -8.97
C ASP A 249 -8.84 20.33 -7.46
N CYS A 250 -9.23 19.20 -6.88
CA CYS A 250 -9.03 18.93 -5.44
C CYS A 250 -7.54 18.89 -5.02
N VAL A 251 -6.60 18.77 -5.97
CA VAL A 251 -5.14 18.79 -5.72
C VAL A 251 -4.45 20.04 -6.22
N ARG A 252 -5.16 20.92 -6.93
CA ARG A 252 -4.67 22.25 -7.29
C ARG A 252 -4.77 23.18 -6.07
N ARG A 253 -3.68 23.86 -5.75
CA ARG A 253 -3.63 24.94 -4.77
C ARG A 253 -2.89 26.12 -5.36
#